data_c8d6a287dad3d77c91afbe16465af6c9
#
_entry.id   c8d6a287dad3d77c91afbe16465af6c9
#
_cell.length_a   1.000
_cell.length_b   1.000
_cell.length_c   1.000
_cell.angle_alpha   90.00
_cell.angle_beta   90.00
_cell.angle_gamma   90.00
#
_symmetry.space_group_name_H-M   'P 1'
#
loop_
_entity.id
_entity.type
_entity.pdbx_description
1 polymer ?
#
loop_
_entity_poly.entity_id
_entity_poly.type
_entity_poly.pdbx_seq_one_letter_code
_entity_poly.pdbx_strand_id
1 'polypeptide(L)'
;QRSLVGSEMCIRDRLYVETTGIRMPLLCAEYKTRFIGMYSPVHRCLQSTFALTFAQLMAEKHPTLYLNFEHYVGIIELLPERQNRDLADLLYFLAGDEGKFPLRMQTVIQRKGNLDYIPPMRNGQNLLGITWEEWRSLFQRIEELGKYEYVILDLSESIQGLLDVLQMCIKVFTLTREDKMSQCKLDQYEQLLSLCEKEEVKGKTRKLNLPYFQRLPVEMEQYTRGELADYVRKEIETLEE
;
A
#
# COMPACT_ATOMS: atom_id res chain seq x y z
N GLN A 1 10.38 -1.66 -40.49
CA GLN A 1 9.34 -0.74 -39.98
C GLN A 1 9.39 -0.79 -38.46
N ARG A 2 10.10 0.16 -37.86
CA ARG A 2 10.15 0.35 -36.38
C ARG A 2 8.99 1.21 -35.98
N SER A 3 8.26 0.78 -34.94
CA SER A 3 7.02 1.36 -34.46
C SER A 3 7.21 2.81 -33.99
N LEU A 4 6.40 3.70 -34.56
CA LEU A 4 6.33 5.15 -34.24
C LEU A 4 5.56 5.47 -32.96
N VAL A 5 5.20 4.49 -32.14
CA VAL A 5 4.38 4.68 -30.93
C VAL A 5 5.17 5.33 -29.77
N GLY A 6 6.51 5.26 -29.78
CA GLY A 6 7.35 5.86 -28.73
C GLY A 6 7.63 7.36 -28.91
N SER A 7 7.36 7.94 -30.10
CA SER A 7 7.79 9.32 -30.39
C SER A 7 6.77 10.40 -29.99
N GLU A 8 5.47 10.10 -30.03
CA GLU A 8 4.43 11.11 -29.71
C GLU A 8 4.32 11.40 -28.21
N MET A 9 4.52 10.39 -27.35
CA MET A 9 4.54 10.59 -25.89
C MET A 9 5.74 11.42 -25.44
N CYS A 10 6.92 11.21 -26.05
CA CYS A 10 8.12 12.03 -25.80
C CYS A 10 7.98 13.49 -26.21
N ILE A 11 7.22 13.79 -27.26
CA ILE A 11 7.03 15.16 -27.76
C ILE A 11 6.07 15.94 -26.83
N ARG A 12 5.04 15.28 -26.31
CA ARG A 12 4.07 15.92 -25.40
C ARG A 12 4.71 16.28 -24.05
N ASP A 13 5.56 15.39 -23.52
CA ASP A 13 6.30 15.63 -22.29
C ASP A 13 7.38 16.71 -22.45
N ARG A 14 8.01 16.79 -23.62
CA ARG A 14 9.00 17.83 -23.93
C ARG A 14 8.35 19.24 -23.97
N LEU A 15 7.19 19.36 -24.60
CA LEU A 15 6.42 20.61 -24.64
C LEU A 15 5.97 21.08 -23.24
N TYR A 16 5.62 20.15 -22.34
CA TYR A 16 5.24 20.46 -20.98
C TYR A 16 6.43 20.98 -20.14
N VAL A 17 7.63 20.42 -20.34
CA VAL A 17 8.87 20.86 -19.67
C VAL A 17 9.29 22.27 -20.16
N GLU A 18 9.12 22.58 -21.42
CA GLU A 18 9.45 23.88 -21.99
C GLU A 18 8.53 25.01 -21.51
N THR A 19 7.25 24.70 -21.22
CA THR A 19 6.27 25.69 -20.77
C THR A 19 6.26 25.94 -19.27
N THR A 20 6.68 24.98 -18.46
CA THR A 20 6.59 25.08 -16.99
C THR A 20 7.94 25.23 -16.28
N GLY A 21 9.05 24.99 -16.95
CA GLY A 21 10.40 25.00 -16.36
C GLY A 21 10.66 23.90 -15.32
N ILE A 22 9.66 23.05 -15.08
CA ILE A 22 9.75 21.92 -14.14
C ILE A 22 10.28 20.72 -14.92
N ARG A 23 11.50 20.27 -14.63
CA ARG A 23 12.00 18.98 -15.09
C ARG A 23 11.16 17.88 -14.43
N MET A 24 10.07 17.46 -15.06
CA MET A 24 9.48 16.16 -14.74
C MET A 24 10.47 15.07 -15.21
N PRO A 25 10.90 14.16 -14.34
CA PRO A 25 11.51 12.95 -14.85
C PRO A 25 10.48 12.28 -15.78
N LEU A 26 10.90 11.91 -16.98
CA LEU A 26 10.11 11.10 -17.90
C LEU A 26 9.65 9.86 -17.12
N LEU A 27 8.39 9.87 -16.69
CA LEU A 27 7.74 8.69 -16.12
C LEU A 27 7.39 7.77 -17.31
N CYS A 28 8.42 7.10 -17.85
CA CYS A 28 8.16 5.88 -18.57
C CYS A 28 7.63 4.88 -17.53
N ALA A 29 6.47 4.31 -17.75
CA ALA A 29 5.95 3.23 -16.93
C ALA A 29 6.97 2.07 -16.97
N GLU A 30 7.81 1.98 -15.92
CA GLU A 30 8.89 0.98 -15.86
C GLU A 30 8.37 -0.33 -15.29
N TYR A 31 7.39 -0.23 -14.36
CA TYR A 31 6.90 -1.36 -13.58
C TYR A 31 5.41 -1.60 -13.79
N LYS A 32 5.05 -2.88 -13.89
CA LYS A 32 3.68 -3.31 -13.66
C LYS A 32 3.45 -3.37 -12.16
N THR A 33 2.68 -2.45 -11.63
CA THR A 33 2.41 -2.35 -10.20
C THR A 33 1.66 -3.57 -9.67
N ARG A 34 2.13 -4.11 -8.55
CA ARG A 34 1.53 -5.25 -7.84
C ARG A 34 1.10 -4.80 -6.44
N PHE A 35 -0.17 -5.01 -6.13
CA PHE A 35 -0.71 -4.67 -4.82
C PHE A 35 -0.65 -5.88 -3.89
N ILE A 36 -0.17 -5.67 -2.67
CA ILE A 36 -0.14 -6.68 -1.59
C ILE A 36 -0.94 -6.14 -0.43
N GLY A 37 -2.00 -6.88 -0.05
CA GLY A 37 -2.89 -6.51 1.04
C GLY A 37 -2.45 -7.13 2.37
N MET A 38 -2.44 -6.34 3.42
CA MET A 38 -2.31 -6.78 4.81
C MET A 38 -3.64 -6.53 5.48
N TYR A 39 -4.37 -7.59 5.82
CA TYR A 39 -5.66 -7.47 6.49
C TYR A 39 -5.92 -8.66 7.41
N SER A 40 -6.41 -8.38 8.60
CA SER A 40 -6.87 -9.40 9.53
C SER A 40 -8.16 -8.98 10.24
N PRO A 41 -9.16 -9.85 10.33
CA PRO A 41 -10.32 -9.62 11.19
C PRO A 41 -9.97 -9.75 12.67
N VAL A 42 -8.71 -10.17 12.97
CA VAL A 42 -8.19 -10.34 14.33
C VAL A 42 -7.38 -9.09 14.70
N HIS A 43 -7.93 -8.27 15.58
CA HIS A 43 -7.22 -7.08 16.05
C HIS A 43 -6.05 -7.42 16.98
N ARG A 44 -5.11 -6.48 17.14
CA ARG A 44 -3.93 -6.59 18.01
C ARG A 44 -3.03 -7.80 17.69
N CYS A 45 -2.88 -8.10 16.42
CA CYS A 45 -2.01 -9.16 15.90
C CYS A 45 -0.71 -8.64 15.27
N LEU A 46 -0.30 -7.39 15.57
CA LEU A 46 0.89 -6.72 15.03
C LEU A 46 0.82 -6.47 13.51
N GLN A 47 -0.38 -6.33 12.92
CA GLN A 47 -0.56 -6.17 11.49
C GLN A 47 0.24 -5.00 10.93
N SER A 48 0.08 -3.78 11.45
CA SER A 48 0.78 -2.60 10.93
C SER A 48 2.28 -2.66 11.15
N THR A 49 2.73 -3.28 12.26
CA THR A 49 4.15 -3.53 12.51
C THR A 49 4.72 -4.50 11.47
N PHE A 50 3.99 -5.59 11.15
CA PHE A 50 4.34 -6.53 10.09
C PHE A 50 4.33 -5.86 8.72
N ALA A 51 3.25 -5.14 8.37
CA ALA A 51 3.09 -4.45 7.10
C ALA A 51 4.20 -3.44 6.82
N LEU A 52 4.56 -2.64 7.83
CA LEU A 52 5.65 -1.67 7.73
C LEU A 52 7.01 -2.34 7.60
N THR A 53 7.27 -3.42 8.37
CA THR A 53 8.48 -4.24 8.23
C THR A 53 8.58 -4.81 6.82
N PHE A 54 7.50 -5.39 6.33
CA PHE A 54 7.43 -5.97 4.99
C PHE A 54 7.71 -4.91 3.92
N ALA A 55 7.07 -3.74 4.01
CA ALA A 55 7.25 -2.65 3.06
C ALA A 55 8.71 -2.14 3.04
N GLN A 56 9.35 -1.98 4.20
CA GLN A 56 10.74 -1.53 4.26
C GLN A 56 11.71 -2.56 3.69
N LEU A 57 11.50 -3.84 3.96
CA LEU A 57 12.34 -4.91 3.41
C LEU A 57 12.16 -5.06 1.90
N MET A 58 10.92 -4.97 1.39
CA MET A 58 10.66 -4.93 -0.05
C MET A 58 11.36 -3.74 -0.70
N ALA A 59 11.34 -2.57 -0.05
CA ALA A 59 11.98 -1.36 -0.56
C ALA A 59 13.52 -1.44 -0.64
N GLU A 60 14.16 -2.43 0.01
CA GLU A 60 15.61 -2.67 -0.16
C GLU A 60 15.97 -3.11 -1.58
N LYS A 61 15.04 -3.80 -2.28
CA LYS A 61 15.28 -4.39 -3.61
C LYS A 61 14.36 -3.85 -4.72
N HIS A 62 13.16 -3.40 -4.35
CA HIS A 62 12.09 -3.05 -5.29
C HIS A 62 11.53 -1.65 -5.00
N PRO A 63 11.22 -0.84 -6.01
CA PRO A 63 10.47 0.40 -5.82
C PRO A 63 9.13 0.11 -5.17
N THR A 64 8.99 0.51 -3.90
CA THR A 64 7.85 0.14 -3.05
C THR A 64 7.19 1.38 -2.47
N LEU A 65 5.85 1.37 -2.48
CA LEU A 65 4.99 2.37 -1.84
C LEU A 65 4.21 1.70 -0.69
N TYR A 66 4.16 2.37 0.45
CA TYR A 66 3.33 1.94 1.59
C TYR A 66 2.16 2.90 1.80
N LEU A 67 0.96 2.33 1.96
CA LEU A 67 -0.29 3.02 2.26
C LEU A 67 -0.94 2.40 3.49
N ASN A 68 -1.33 3.24 4.45
CA ASN A 68 -2.02 2.80 5.65
C ASN A 68 -3.46 3.32 5.66
N PHE A 69 -4.42 2.42 5.90
CA PHE A 69 -5.85 2.67 5.91
C PHE A 69 -6.48 2.31 7.27
N GLU A 70 -5.73 2.49 8.34
CA GLU A 70 -6.25 2.33 9.69
C GLU A 70 -6.95 3.60 10.17
N HIS A 71 -7.98 3.42 10.97
CA HIS A 71 -8.71 4.52 11.59
C HIS A 71 -7.89 5.25 12.65
N TYR A 72 -7.13 4.50 13.45
CA TYR A 72 -6.18 5.01 14.44
C TYR A 72 -4.78 4.57 14.04
N VAL A 73 -4.01 5.53 13.56
CA VAL A 73 -2.73 5.25 12.91
C VAL A 73 -1.57 5.53 13.87
N GLY A 74 -1.05 4.48 14.50
CA GLY A 74 0.11 4.59 15.39
C GLY A 74 1.41 4.98 14.67
N ILE A 75 1.53 4.66 13.38
CA ILE A 75 2.73 4.95 12.58
C ILE A 75 3.03 6.45 12.46
N ILE A 76 2.05 7.33 12.63
CA ILE A 76 2.26 8.79 12.56
C ILE A 76 3.32 9.25 13.56
N GLU A 77 3.37 8.64 14.74
CA GLU A 77 4.36 8.98 15.77
C GLU A 77 5.78 8.50 15.44
N LEU A 78 5.90 7.57 14.50
CA LEU A 78 7.18 7.05 14.00
C LEU A 78 7.72 7.85 12.80
N LEU A 79 6.87 8.68 12.18
CA LEU A 79 7.25 9.45 11.01
C LEU A 79 7.98 10.73 11.43
N PRO A 80 9.13 11.06 10.81
CA PRO A 80 9.81 12.31 11.07
C PRO A 80 8.97 13.47 10.53
N GLU A 81 8.65 14.41 11.40
CA GLU A 81 7.95 15.67 11.12
C GLU A 81 6.43 15.57 10.80
N ARG A 82 5.70 16.59 11.27
CA ARG A 82 4.29 16.79 10.91
C ARG A 82 4.19 17.19 9.45
N GLN A 83 3.86 16.24 8.61
CA GLN A 83 3.63 16.46 7.20
C GLN A 83 2.44 17.43 7.01
N ASN A 84 2.57 18.38 6.09
CA ASN A 84 1.48 19.31 5.79
C ASN A 84 0.39 18.69 4.90
N ARG A 85 0.67 17.54 4.26
CA ARG A 85 -0.22 16.82 3.35
C ARG A 85 -0.29 15.35 3.69
N ASP A 86 -1.47 14.77 3.46
CA ASP A 86 -1.76 13.37 3.76
C ASP A 86 -2.58 12.70 2.64
N LEU A 87 -3.05 11.48 2.87
CA LEU A 87 -3.83 10.71 1.92
C LEU A 87 -5.15 11.42 1.53
N ALA A 88 -5.76 12.22 2.42
CA ALA A 88 -6.97 12.97 2.10
C ALA A 88 -6.70 14.07 1.05
N ASP A 89 -5.54 14.74 1.14
CA ASP A 89 -5.14 15.73 0.12
C ASP A 89 -4.97 15.08 -1.25
N LEU A 90 -4.40 13.86 -1.30
CA LEU A 90 -4.24 13.14 -2.56
C LEU A 90 -5.58 12.76 -3.18
N LEU A 91 -6.52 12.26 -2.38
CA LEU A 91 -7.89 11.91 -2.82
C LEU A 91 -8.65 13.14 -3.32
N TYR A 92 -8.53 14.27 -2.64
CA TYR A 92 -9.12 15.54 -3.11
C TYR A 92 -8.64 15.90 -4.53
N PHE A 93 -7.40 15.57 -4.87
CA PHE A 93 -6.86 15.84 -6.20
C PHE A 93 -7.29 14.83 -7.27
N LEU A 94 -7.88 13.68 -6.89
CA LEU A 94 -8.40 12.72 -7.88
C LEU A 94 -9.59 13.27 -8.68
N ALA A 95 -10.41 14.12 -8.06
CA ALA A 95 -11.55 14.77 -8.72
C ALA A 95 -11.13 15.84 -9.76
N GLY A 96 -9.84 16.16 -9.86
CA GLY A 96 -9.31 17.20 -10.75
C GLY A 96 -8.76 16.66 -12.07
N ASP A 97 -7.95 17.49 -12.73
CA ASP A 97 -7.30 17.21 -14.00
C ASP A 97 -6.35 15.99 -13.90
N GLU A 98 -6.65 14.97 -14.68
CA GLU A 98 -5.92 13.70 -14.72
C GLU A 98 -4.43 13.88 -15.00
N GLY A 99 -4.07 14.78 -15.90
CA GLY A 99 -2.67 15.04 -16.27
C GLY A 99 -1.81 15.60 -15.12
N LYS A 100 -2.44 16.07 -14.04
CA LYS A 100 -1.72 16.63 -12.89
C LYS A 100 -1.49 15.66 -11.75
N PHE A 101 -2.05 14.44 -11.81
CA PHE A 101 -1.91 13.46 -10.74
C PHE A 101 -0.43 13.13 -10.41
N PRO A 102 0.47 12.90 -11.38
CA PRO A 102 1.89 12.65 -11.09
C PRO A 102 2.54 13.74 -10.25
N LEU A 103 2.26 15.01 -10.61
CA LEU A 103 2.80 16.16 -9.87
C LEU A 103 2.20 16.26 -8.46
N ARG A 104 0.89 16.01 -8.32
CA ARG A 104 0.20 15.99 -7.02
C ARG A 104 0.74 14.88 -6.12
N MET A 105 0.89 13.68 -6.67
CA MET A 105 1.47 12.54 -5.97
C MET A 105 2.87 12.87 -5.40
N GLN A 106 3.74 13.53 -6.19
CA GLN A 106 5.06 13.97 -5.73
C GLN A 106 5.01 14.95 -4.55
N THR A 107 3.95 15.75 -4.42
CA THR A 107 3.82 16.71 -3.31
C THR A 107 3.33 16.07 -1.99
N VAL A 108 2.82 14.84 -2.05
CA VAL A 108 2.27 14.12 -0.89
C VAL A 108 3.20 12.99 -0.45
N ILE A 109 3.86 12.31 -1.42
CA ILE A 109 4.80 11.24 -1.11
C ILE A 109 5.92 11.72 -0.20
N GLN A 110 6.21 10.89 0.78
CA GLN A 110 7.34 11.02 1.67
C GLN A 110 8.25 9.80 1.52
N ARG A 111 9.52 9.96 1.91
CA ARG A 111 10.49 8.88 1.85
C ARG A 111 11.20 8.70 3.19
N LYS A 112 11.32 7.46 3.62
CA LYS A 112 12.17 7.07 4.72
C LYS A 112 13.07 5.90 4.31
N GLY A 113 14.37 6.13 4.30
CA GLY A 113 15.30 5.16 3.68
C GLY A 113 14.96 4.97 2.20
N ASN A 114 14.70 3.75 1.78
CA ASN A 114 14.29 3.40 0.42
C ASN A 114 12.76 3.34 0.24
N LEU A 115 11.98 3.38 1.33
CA LEU A 115 10.54 3.26 1.29
C LEU A 115 9.89 4.60 0.99
N ASP A 116 9.10 4.67 -0.08
CA ASP A 116 8.14 5.74 -0.31
C ASP A 116 6.83 5.41 0.45
N TYR A 117 6.23 6.41 1.08
CA TYR A 117 4.94 6.25 1.74
C TYR A 117 4.09 7.51 1.55
N ILE A 118 2.78 7.36 1.65
CA ILE A 118 1.85 8.49 1.77
C ILE A 118 1.45 8.59 3.24
N PRO A 119 1.63 9.76 3.88
CA PRO A 119 1.16 9.96 5.24
C PRO A 119 -0.33 9.60 5.34
N PRO A 120 -0.72 8.78 6.33
CA PRO A 120 -2.12 8.39 6.51
C PRO A 120 -2.97 9.60 6.87
N MET A 121 -4.28 9.50 6.69
CA MET A 121 -5.21 10.57 7.03
C MET A 121 -5.11 10.94 8.50
N ARG A 122 -4.94 12.22 8.80
CA ARG A 122 -4.89 12.73 10.18
C ARG A 122 -6.20 12.49 10.93
N ASN A 123 -7.31 12.55 10.24
CA ASN A 123 -8.62 12.19 10.75
C ASN A 123 -9.08 10.89 10.09
N GLY A 124 -8.91 9.78 10.78
CA GLY A 124 -9.32 8.45 10.30
C GLY A 124 -10.82 8.34 10.02
N GLN A 125 -11.67 9.20 10.60
CA GLN A 125 -13.10 9.25 10.28
C GLN A 125 -13.35 9.53 8.79
N ASN A 126 -12.45 10.25 8.14
CA ASN A 126 -12.57 10.57 6.71
C ASN A 126 -12.51 9.31 5.83
N LEU A 127 -11.84 8.23 6.29
CA LEU A 127 -11.79 6.95 5.57
C LEU A 127 -13.19 6.38 5.31
N LEU A 128 -14.09 6.53 6.28
CA LEU A 128 -15.47 6.01 6.19
C LEU A 128 -16.30 6.66 5.07
N GLY A 129 -15.93 7.88 4.69
CA GLY A 129 -16.62 8.64 3.64
C GLY A 129 -16.12 8.37 2.23
N ILE A 130 -15.00 7.68 2.07
CA ILE A 130 -14.40 7.42 0.75
C ILE A 130 -15.05 6.17 0.15
N THR A 131 -15.60 6.32 -1.05
CA THR A 131 -16.26 5.23 -1.78
C THR A 131 -15.27 4.25 -2.39
N TRP A 132 -15.76 3.07 -2.76
CA TRP A 132 -14.95 2.10 -3.50
C TRP A 132 -14.44 2.68 -4.85
N GLU A 133 -15.27 3.44 -5.55
CA GLU A 133 -14.93 4.07 -6.83
C GLU A 133 -13.75 5.04 -6.69
N GLU A 134 -13.69 5.80 -5.58
CA GLU A 134 -12.57 6.70 -5.29
C GLU A 134 -11.30 5.91 -4.97
N TRP A 135 -11.37 4.85 -4.17
CA TRP A 135 -10.24 3.96 -3.93
C TRP A 135 -9.73 3.30 -5.21
N ARG A 136 -10.64 2.77 -6.02
CA ARG A 136 -10.31 2.18 -7.31
C ARG A 136 -9.63 3.18 -8.23
N SER A 137 -10.12 4.41 -8.28
CA SER A 137 -9.50 5.47 -9.07
C SER A 137 -8.08 5.79 -8.57
N LEU A 138 -7.86 5.87 -7.25
CA LEU A 138 -6.54 6.08 -6.68
C LEU A 138 -5.57 4.97 -7.08
N PHE A 139 -5.96 3.72 -6.90
CA PHE A 139 -5.11 2.56 -7.20
C PHE A 139 -4.78 2.49 -8.70
N GLN A 140 -5.76 2.73 -9.56
CA GLN A 140 -5.55 2.80 -11.01
C GLN A 140 -4.54 3.89 -11.38
N ARG A 141 -4.64 5.08 -10.78
CA ARG A 141 -3.69 6.16 -11.02
C ARG A 141 -2.27 5.84 -10.52
N ILE A 142 -2.15 5.14 -9.40
CA ILE A 142 -0.85 4.68 -8.90
C ILE A 142 -0.24 3.65 -9.86
N GLU A 143 -1.05 2.74 -10.40
CA GLU A 143 -0.61 1.76 -11.41
C GLU A 143 -0.16 2.44 -12.71
N GLU A 144 -0.94 3.40 -13.23
CA GLU A 144 -0.62 4.16 -14.45
C GLU A 144 0.68 4.96 -14.35
N LEU A 145 1.10 5.36 -13.13
CA LEU A 145 2.40 5.99 -12.92
C LEU A 145 3.57 5.09 -13.29
N GLY A 146 3.42 3.75 -13.15
CA GLY A 146 4.50 2.78 -13.39
C GLY A 146 5.77 3.01 -12.56
N LYS A 147 5.68 3.79 -11.47
CA LYS A 147 6.80 4.14 -10.61
C LYS A 147 7.15 3.03 -9.61
N TYR A 148 6.13 2.30 -9.15
CA TYR A 148 6.28 1.31 -8.10
C TYR A 148 6.06 -0.09 -8.65
N GLU A 149 6.95 -1.00 -8.29
CA GLU A 149 6.76 -2.42 -8.54
C GLU A 149 5.78 -3.02 -7.53
N TYR A 150 5.86 -2.59 -6.27
CA TYR A 150 4.97 -3.06 -5.21
C TYR A 150 4.30 -1.90 -4.48
N VAL A 151 3.03 -2.09 -4.16
CA VAL A 151 2.25 -1.23 -3.27
C VAL A 151 1.71 -2.07 -2.13
N ILE A 152 2.16 -1.75 -0.91
CA ILE A 152 1.76 -2.45 0.30
C ILE A 152 0.60 -1.69 0.93
N LEU A 153 -0.54 -2.36 1.08
CA LEU A 153 -1.77 -1.82 1.63
C LEU A 153 -1.98 -2.38 3.03
N ASP A 154 -1.86 -1.54 4.06
CA ASP A 154 -2.22 -1.89 5.44
C ASP A 154 -3.68 -1.51 5.67
N LEU A 155 -4.56 -2.51 5.61
CA LEU A 155 -6.00 -2.36 5.46
C LEU A 155 -6.73 -2.58 6.79
N SER A 156 -7.85 -1.87 6.95
CA SER A 156 -8.80 -2.09 8.06
C SER A 156 -10.24 -2.15 7.55
N GLU A 157 -11.17 -2.46 8.45
CA GLU A 157 -12.62 -2.45 8.16
C GLU A 157 -13.15 -1.04 7.86
N SER A 158 -12.33 0.00 8.06
CA SER A 158 -12.76 1.40 7.88
C SER A 158 -12.91 1.81 6.42
N ILE A 159 -12.41 1.02 5.48
CA ILE A 159 -12.52 1.36 4.06
C ILE A 159 -13.75 0.70 3.42
N GLN A 160 -14.49 1.48 2.64
CA GLN A 160 -15.55 0.93 1.80
C GLN A 160 -14.94 0.10 0.66
N GLY A 161 -15.57 -1.03 0.32
CA GLY A 161 -15.07 -1.93 -0.72
C GLY A 161 -13.84 -2.75 -0.30
N LEU A 162 -13.61 -2.98 1.01
CA LEU A 162 -12.48 -3.77 1.50
C LEU A 162 -12.28 -5.08 0.73
N LEU A 163 -13.36 -5.84 0.48
CA LEU A 163 -13.26 -7.13 -0.20
C LEU A 163 -12.86 -6.95 -1.69
N ASP A 164 -13.26 -5.85 -2.32
CA ASP A 164 -12.85 -5.51 -3.69
C ASP A 164 -11.37 -5.12 -3.73
N VAL A 165 -10.90 -4.36 -2.73
CA VAL A 165 -9.46 -4.06 -2.58
C VAL A 165 -8.65 -5.33 -2.39
N LEU A 166 -9.10 -6.25 -1.53
CA LEU A 166 -8.43 -7.54 -1.34
C LEU A 166 -8.44 -8.38 -2.63
N GLN A 167 -9.51 -8.29 -3.43
CA GLN A 167 -9.60 -9.00 -4.71
C GLN A 167 -8.60 -8.47 -5.74
N MET A 168 -8.30 -7.18 -5.77
CA MET A 168 -7.30 -6.63 -6.69
C MET A 168 -5.85 -6.94 -6.30
N CYS A 169 -5.58 -7.26 -5.02
CA CYS A 169 -4.24 -7.62 -4.58
C CYS A 169 -3.78 -8.93 -5.20
N ILE A 170 -2.49 -9.06 -5.53
CA ILE A 170 -1.89 -10.32 -6.00
C ILE A 170 -1.71 -11.33 -4.85
N LYS A 171 -1.50 -10.83 -3.63
CA LYS A 171 -1.32 -11.59 -2.41
C LYS A 171 -1.96 -10.85 -1.24
N VAL A 172 -2.51 -11.61 -0.31
CA VAL A 172 -3.05 -11.09 0.95
C VAL A 172 -2.36 -11.80 2.10
N PHE A 173 -1.86 -11.04 3.08
CA PHE A 173 -1.37 -11.59 4.34
C PHE A 173 -2.40 -11.32 5.44
N THR A 174 -2.84 -12.39 6.10
CA THR A 174 -3.80 -12.33 7.21
C THR A 174 -3.13 -12.83 8.47
N LEU A 175 -2.86 -11.92 9.40
CA LEU A 175 -2.29 -12.28 10.68
C LEU A 175 -3.36 -12.91 11.58
N THR A 176 -3.01 -14.00 12.24
CA THR A 176 -3.92 -14.81 13.05
C THR A 176 -3.41 -14.99 14.46
N ARG A 177 -4.27 -15.54 15.32
CA ARG A 177 -3.93 -15.99 16.67
C ARG A 177 -4.58 -17.33 16.94
N GLU A 178 -4.00 -18.13 17.84
CA GLU A 178 -4.47 -19.50 18.12
C GLU A 178 -5.67 -19.55 19.06
N ASP A 179 -6.05 -18.44 19.69
CA ASP A 179 -7.19 -18.42 20.60
C ASP A 179 -8.52 -18.66 19.86
N LYS A 180 -9.48 -19.28 20.56
CA LYS A 180 -10.77 -19.67 19.98
C LYS A 180 -11.55 -18.50 19.38
N MET A 181 -11.50 -17.31 19.99
CA MET A 181 -12.24 -16.15 19.48
C MET A 181 -11.65 -15.65 18.16
N SER A 182 -10.33 -15.65 18.05
CA SER A 182 -9.63 -15.29 16.81
C SER A 182 -9.96 -16.28 15.68
N GLN A 183 -10.01 -17.58 15.96
CA GLN A 183 -10.42 -18.58 14.98
C GLN A 183 -11.87 -18.36 14.52
N CYS A 184 -12.80 -18.10 15.44
CA CYS A 184 -14.21 -17.81 15.08
C CYS A 184 -14.32 -16.56 14.16
N LYS A 185 -13.52 -15.52 14.40
CA LYS A 185 -13.50 -14.33 13.52
C LYS A 185 -12.96 -14.65 12.12
N LEU A 186 -11.92 -15.47 12.04
CA LEU A 186 -11.38 -15.93 10.76
C LEU A 186 -12.42 -16.77 9.99
N ASP A 187 -13.07 -17.70 10.66
CA ASP A 187 -14.11 -18.52 10.05
C ASP A 187 -15.27 -17.65 9.52
N GLN A 188 -15.70 -16.66 10.30
CA GLN A 188 -16.73 -15.71 9.88
C GLN A 188 -16.28 -14.87 8.67
N TYR A 189 -15.02 -14.39 8.66
CA TYR A 189 -14.47 -13.66 7.54
C TYR A 189 -14.42 -14.53 6.26
N GLU A 190 -14.00 -15.78 6.37
CA GLU A 190 -13.98 -16.69 5.22
C GLU A 190 -15.37 -17.05 4.71
N GLN A 191 -16.36 -17.16 5.60
CA GLN A 191 -17.77 -17.30 5.20
C GLN A 191 -18.26 -16.05 4.47
N LEU A 192 -17.91 -14.85 4.95
CA LEU A 192 -18.26 -13.61 4.28
C LEU A 192 -17.65 -13.52 2.87
N LEU A 193 -16.39 -13.94 2.69
CA LEU A 193 -15.76 -14.01 1.36
C LEU A 193 -16.57 -14.93 0.42
N SER A 194 -17.06 -16.06 0.88
CA SER A 194 -17.90 -16.95 0.08
C SER A 194 -19.25 -16.33 -0.24
N LEU A 195 -19.91 -15.71 0.74
CA LEU A 195 -21.22 -15.06 0.55
C LEU A 195 -21.15 -13.91 -0.46
N CYS A 196 -20.02 -13.22 -0.52
CA CYS A 196 -19.77 -12.12 -1.44
C CYS A 196 -19.11 -12.56 -2.76
N GLU A 197 -19.03 -13.86 -3.05
CA GLU A 197 -18.42 -14.42 -4.27
C GLU A 197 -16.96 -13.99 -4.47
N LYS A 198 -16.20 -13.93 -3.35
CA LYS A 198 -14.78 -13.51 -3.31
C LYS A 198 -13.84 -14.67 -2.93
N GLU A 199 -14.15 -15.91 -3.31
CA GLU A 199 -13.32 -17.10 -3.02
C GLU A 199 -11.88 -16.95 -3.51
N GLU A 200 -11.66 -16.22 -4.58
CA GLU A 200 -10.30 -15.94 -5.10
C GLU A 200 -9.39 -15.31 -4.03
N VAL A 201 -9.95 -14.48 -3.15
CA VAL A 201 -9.20 -13.87 -2.05
C VAL A 201 -8.64 -14.95 -1.11
N LYS A 202 -9.41 -16.01 -0.84
CA LYS A 202 -8.94 -17.13 0.00
C LYS A 202 -7.74 -17.83 -0.62
N GLY A 203 -7.77 -18.06 -1.95
CA GLY A 203 -6.72 -18.77 -2.66
C GLY A 203 -5.36 -18.03 -2.63
N LYS A 204 -5.38 -16.72 -2.57
CA LYS A 204 -4.17 -15.87 -2.50
C LYS A 204 -3.83 -15.36 -1.11
N THR A 205 -4.60 -15.78 -0.08
CA THR A 205 -4.35 -15.38 1.30
C THR A 205 -3.34 -16.30 1.97
N ARG A 206 -2.27 -15.73 2.48
CA ARG A 206 -1.31 -16.36 3.39
C ARG A 206 -1.68 -16.03 4.83
N LYS A 207 -2.13 -17.05 5.58
CA LYS A 207 -2.40 -16.89 7.01
C LYS A 207 -1.12 -17.07 7.81
N LEU A 208 -0.84 -16.14 8.71
CA LEU A 208 0.37 -16.13 9.52
C LEU A 208 0.00 -16.01 11.00
N ASN A 209 0.47 -16.96 11.80
CA ASN A 209 0.49 -16.84 13.26
C ASN A 209 1.89 -16.40 13.67
N LEU A 210 2.04 -15.11 14.04
CA LEU A 210 3.35 -14.58 14.42
C LEU A 210 3.83 -15.22 15.73
N PRO A 211 5.10 -15.65 15.80
CA PRO A 211 5.68 -16.11 17.05
C PRO A 211 5.80 -14.94 18.04
N TYR A 212 6.12 -15.27 19.28
CA TYR A 212 6.49 -14.26 20.26
C TYR A 212 7.87 -13.70 19.91
N PHE A 213 7.97 -12.37 19.79
CA PHE A 213 9.23 -11.66 19.59
C PHE A 213 9.67 -11.02 20.91
N GLN A 214 10.92 -11.20 21.29
CA GLN A 214 11.47 -10.59 22.51
C GLN A 214 11.49 -9.07 22.43
N ARG A 215 11.78 -8.53 21.24
CA ARG A 215 11.82 -7.09 20.98
C ARG A 215 11.14 -6.77 19.67
N LEU A 216 10.22 -5.80 19.74
CA LEU A 216 9.62 -5.20 18.56
C LEU A 216 10.34 -3.90 18.21
N PRO A 217 10.35 -3.49 16.93
CA PRO A 217 10.89 -2.22 16.51
C PRO A 217 10.10 -1.06 17.15
N VAL A 218 10.81 -0.04 17.60
CA VAL A 218 10.25 1.18 18.22
C VAL A 218 10.42 2.37 17.29
N GLU A 219 11.53 2.41 16.55
CA GLU A 219 11.87 3.46 15.60
C GLU A 219 11.91 2.90 14.17
N MET A 220 11.68 3.76 13.19
CA MET A 220 11.60 3.37 11.77
C MET A 220 12.85 2.62 11.28
N GLU A 221 14.01 2.98 11.77
CA GLU A 221 15.31 2.37 11.41
C GLU A 221 15.49 0.94 11.91
N GLN A 222 14.67 0.53 12.87
CA GLN A 222 14.74 -0.81 13.47
C GLN A 222 13.89 -1.84 12.72
N TYR A 223 12.94 -1.40 11.86
CA TYR A 223 12.02 -2.28 11.16
C TYR A 223 12.69 -3.22 10.15
N THR A 224 13.90 -2.92 9.71
CA THR A 224 14.68 -3.81 8.82
C THR A 224 15.62 -4.76 9.58
N ARG A 225 15.58 -4.80 10.91
CA ARG A 225 16.50 -5.58 11.75
C ARG A 225 15.76 -6.35 12.84
N GLY A 226 16.40 -7.43 13.32
CA GLY A 226 15.91 -8.22 14.45
C GLY A 226 14.91 -9.32 14.05
N GLU A 227 14.37 -9.98 15.08
CA GLU A 227 13.60 -11.23 14.94
C GLU A 227 12.40 -11.10 14.00
N LEU A 228 11.64 -9.99 14.08
CA LEU A 228 10.51 -9.75 13.20
C LEU A 228 10.96 -9.58 11.74
N ALA A 229 12.03 -8.80 11.51
CA ALA A 229 12.56 -8.60 10.16
C ALA A 229 13.05 -9.91 9.55
N ASP A 230 13.71 -10.76 10.34
CA ASP A 230 14.18 -12.07 9.89
C ASP A 230 13.02 -13.03 9.57
N TYR A 231 11.93 -12.95 10.33
CA TYR A 231 10.69 -13.67 10.03
C TYR A 231 10.07 -13.17 8.71
N VAL A 232 9.94 -11.85 8.55
CA VAL A 232 9.32 -11.25 7.36
C VAL A 232 10.14 -11.50 6.09
N ARG A 233 11.48 -11.55 6.16
CA ARG A 233 12.33 -11.92 5.00
C ARG A 233 11.97 -13.29 4.45
N LYS A 234 11.73 -14.28 5.32
CA LYS A 234 11.32 -15.62 4.89
C LYS A 234 9.97 -15.61 4.17
N GLU A 235 9.03 -14.77 4.63
CA GLU A 235 7.73 -14.64 3.97
C GLU A 235 7.84 -13.90 2.62
N ILE A 236 8.78 -12.96 2.47
CA ILE A 236 9.08 -12.30 1.19
C ILE A 236 9.70 -13.30 0.20
N GLU A 237 10.65 -14.13 0.62
CA GLU A 237 11.25 -15.16 -0.22
C GLU A 237 10.19 -16.09 -0.82
N THR A 238 9.18 -16.49 -0.03
CA THR A 238 8.06 -17.32 -0.53
C THR A 238 7.11 -16.60 -1.50
N LEU A 239 7.18 -15.28 -1.61
CA LEU A 239 6.42 -14.50 -2.57
C LEU A 239 7.13 -14.40 -3.92
N GLU A 240 8.46 -14.42 -3.91
CA GLU A 240 9.31 -14.30 -5.10
C GLU A 240 9.51 -15.64 -5.82
N GLU A 241 9.21 -16.79 -5.18
CA GLU A 241 9.16 -18.13 -5.77
C GLU A 241 7.87 -18.38 -6.59
#